data_efbd5dc01b5261abfdecdd45d627a69b
#
_entry.id   efbd5dc01b5261abfdecdd45d627a69b
#
_cell.length_a   1.000
_cell.length_b   1.000
_cell.length_c   1.000
_cell.angle_alpha   90.00
_cell.angle_beta   90.00
_cell.angle_gamma   90.00
#
_symmetry.space_group_name_H-M   'P 1'
#
loop_
_entity.id
_entity.type
_entity.pdbx_description
1 polymer ?
#
loop_
_entity_poly.entity_id
_entity_poly.type
_entity_poly.pdbx_seq_one_letter_code
_entity_poly.pdbx_strand_id
1 'polypeptide(L)'
;LCWFSDEPFPVEIKICLETWKRVLPDFKVRRWTYQDAKAIGCQFIDEALEAKKWAFAADVVRFYAVYTEGGIYMDSDIFIKKRFDSFIPEHGFATFHEHIGDRLKLQAAFFMGEKENLFCKEIFEYYNQRHFLNTDGTFNMVISPVIMLDIARKKGYLPKDIEQHLTDNTIIYPGYYVTPCSKNIVISPKAFAEHRLYGSCRKR
;
A
#
# COMPACT_ATOMS: atom_id res chain seq x y z
N LEU A 1 1.43 -6.12 -6.90
CA LEU A 1 0.01 -5.82 -6.60
C LEU A 1 -0.72 -7.05 -6.05
N CYS A 2 -1.76 -6.85 -5.25
CA CYS A 2 -2.67 -7.90 -4.80
C CYS A 2 -3.93 -7.94 -5.68
N TRP A 3 -4.38 -9.15 -6.06
CA TRP A 3 -5.64 -9.38 -6.74
C TRP A 3 -6.12 -10.80 -6.44
N PHE A 4 -7.10 -10.94 -5.56
CA PHE A 4 -7.53 -12.22 -5.00
C PHE A 4 -8.76 -12.82 -5.69
N SER A 5 -9.36 -12.09 -6.62
CA SER A 5 -10.47 -12.58 -7.44
C SER A 5 -9.97 -13.34 -8.66
N ASP A 6 -10.71 -14.37 -9.08
CA ASP A 6 -10.52 -15.04 -10.35
C ASP A 6 -11.13 -14.25 -11.52
N GLU A 7 -11.95 -13.26 -11.22
CA GLU A 7 -12.53 -12.38 -12.22
C GLU A 7 -11.46 -11.54 -12.93
N PRO A 8 -11.64 -11.27 -14.22
CA PRO A 8 -10.72 -10.41 -14.96
C PRO A 8 -10.73 -8.99 -14.39
N PHE A 9 -9.60 -8.31 -14.56
CA PHE A 9 -9.51 -6.89 -14.16
C PHE A 9 -10.59 -6.05 -14.86
N PRO A 10 -11.32 -5.20 -14.12
CA PRO A 10 -12.17 -4.16 -14.70
C PRO A 10 -11.41 -3.26 -15.66
N VAL A 11 -12.15 -2.59 -16.56
CA VAL A 11 -11.54 -1.73 -17.60
C VAL A 11 -10.68 -0.62 -16.97
N GLU A 12 -11.15 -0.02 -15.88
CA GLU A 12 -10.46 1.05 -15.16
C GLU A 12 -9.11 0.58 -14.61
N ILE A 13 -9.07 -0.65 -14.07
CA ILE A 13 -7.84 -1.26 -13.58
C ILE A 13 -6.90 -1.60 -14.74
N LYS A 14 -7.41 -2.13 -15.84
CA LYS A 14 -6.59 -2.39 -17.05
C LYS A 14 -5.93 -1.11 -17.56
N ILE A 15 -6.65 0.02 -17.57
CA ILE A 15 -6.08 1.33 -17.94
C ILE A 15 -4.90 1.70 -17.02
N CYS A 16 -5.03 1.50 -15.70
CA CYS A 16 -3.93 1.75 -14.77
C CYS A 16 -2.72 0.84 -15.07
N LEU A 17 -2.95 -0.47 -15.20
CA LEU A 17 -1.88 -1.44 -15.49
C LEU A 17 -1.17 -1.20 -16.83
N GLU A 18 -1.88 -0.70 -17.85
CA GLU A 18 -1.25 -0.31 -19.12
C GLU A 18 -0.29 0.88 -18.95
N THR A 19 -0.57 1.79 -18.01
CA THR A 19 0.39 2.87 -17.72
C THR A 19 1.68 2.32 -17.10
N TRP A 20 1.61 1.26 -16.27
CA TRP A 20 2.80 0.62 -15.70
C TRP A 20 3.69 0.03 -16.80
N LYS A 21 3.10 -0.74 -17.73
CA LYS A 21 3.84 -1.31 -18.86
C LYS A 21 4.50 -0.23 -19.73
N ARG A 22 3.77 0.86 -19.97
CA ARG A 22 4.25 1.94 -20.83
C ARG A 22 5.37 2.77 -20.19
N VAL A 23 5.23 3.11 -18.91
CA VAL A 23 6.14 4.03 -18.21
C VAL A 23 7.30 3.30 -17.54
N LEU A 24 7.08 2.03 -17.15
CA LEU A 24 8.00 1.18 -16.39
C LEU A 24 8.26 -0.15 -17.12
N PRO A 25 8.69 -0.14 -18.40
CA PRO A 25 8.81 -1.37 -19.21
C PRO A 25 9.89 -2.33 -18.69
N ASP A 26 10.83 -1.81 -17.91
CA ASP A 26 11.95 -2.53 -17.29
C ASP A 26 11.60 -3.15 -15.93
N PHE A 27 10.42 -2.85 -15.36
CA PHE A 27 9.96 -3.45 -14.12
C PHE A 27 9.15 -4.72 -14.37
N LYS A 28 9.39 -5.75 -13.55
CA LYS A 28 8.58 -6.97 -13.55
C LYS A 28 7.40 -6.77 -12.60
N VAL A 29 6.18 -6.97 -13.11
CA VAL A 29 4.96 -6.91 -12.31
C VAL A 29 4.64 -8.30 -11.76
N ARG A 30 4.66 -8.45 -10.42
CA ARG A 30 4.18 -9.62 -9.72
C ARG A 30 2.74 -9.40 -9.22
N ARG A 31 1.85 -10.31 -9.54
CA ARG A 31 0.51 -10.39 -8.95
C ARG A 31 0.54 -11.38 -7.80
N TRP A 32 0.13 -10.93 -6.63
CA TRP A 32 -0.16 -11.78 -5.49
C TRP A 32 -1.62 -12.24 -5.57
N THR A 33 -1.79 -13.55 -5.69
CA THR A 33 -3.08 -14.23 -5.86
C THR A 33 -3.67 -14.65 -4.51
N TYR A 34 -4.89 -15.19 -4.53
CA TYR A 34 -5.51 -15.82 -3.37
C TYR A 34 -4.62 -16.94 -2.80
N GLN A 35 -4.08 -17.79 -3.67
CA GLN A 35 -3.20 -18.91 -3.27
C GLN A 35 -1.89 -18.41 -2.65
N ASP A 36 -1.27 -17.38 -3.22
CA ASP A 36 -0.07 -16.78 -2.64
C ASP A 36 -0.36 -16.24 -1.23
N ALA A 37 -1.51 -15.57 -1.04
CA ALA A 37 -1.92 -15.03 0.26
C ALA A 37 -2.16 -16.13 1.30
N LYS A 38 -2.85 -17.21 0.93
CA LYS A 38 -3.07 -18.39 1.81
C LYS A 38 -1.75 -19.07 2.18
N ALA A 39 -0.78 -19.12 1.29
CA ALA A 39 0.53 -19.73 1.52
C ALA A 39 1.39 -18.99 2.56
N ILE A 40 1.03 -17.74 2.92
CA ILE A 40 1.73 -16.96 3.96
C ILE A 40 1.53 -17.60 5.34
N GLY A 41 0.39 -18.26 5.58
CA GLY A 41 0.07 -18.88 6.86
C GLY A 41 -0.23 -17.89 7.98
N CYS A 42 -0.78 -16.73 7.64
CA CYS A 42 -1.18 -15.69 8.58
C CYS A 42 -2.69 -15.77 8.84
N GLN A 43 -3.09 -16.01 10.10
CA GLN A 43 -4.48 -16.18 10.51
C GLN A 43 -5.37 -14.99 10.11
N PHE A 44 -4.87 -13.76 10.28
CA PHE A 44 -5.61 -12.56 9.89
C PHE A 44 -5.94 -12.55 8.39
N ILE A 45 -4.98 -12.94 7.54
CA ILE A 45 -5.18 -13.05 6.09
C ILE A 45 -6.24 -14.10 5.78
N ASP A 46 -6.12 -15.27 6.38
CA ASP A 46 -7.02 -16.40 6.13
C ASP A 46 -8.47 -16.05 6.45
N GLU A 47 -8.70 -15.47 7.61
CA GLU A 47 -10.03 -15.03 8.05
C GLU A 47 -10.60 -13.92 7.18
N ALA A 48 -9.76 -12.95 6.77
CA ALA A 48 -10.18 -11.86 5.87
C ALA A 48 -10.55 -12.36 4.47
N LEU A 49 -9.80 -13.34 3.94
CA LEU A 49 -10.08 -13.97 2.65
C LEU A 49 -11.39 -14.79 2.70
N GLU A 50 -11.60 -15.58 3.74
CA GLU A 50 -12.82 -16.38 3.96
C GLU A 50 -14.06 -15.49 4.09
N ALA A 51 -13.92 -14.37 4.81
CA ALA A 51 -14.97 -13.36 4.92
C ALA A 51 -15.17 -12.52 3.65
N LYS A 52 -14.39 -12.78 2.57
CA LYS A 52 -14.36 -11.99 1.32
C LYS A 52 -14.06 -10.49 1.55
N LYS A 53 -13.38 -10.18 2.63
CA LYS A 53 -12.91 -8.83 2.96
C LYS A 53 -11.50 -8.59 2.39
N TRP A 54 -11.37 -8.74 1.08
CA TRP A 54 -10.10 -8.79 0.36
C TRP A 54 -9.20 -7.58 0.56
N ALA A 55 -9.77 -6.40 0.80
CA ALA A 55 -8.98 -5.21 1.09
C ALA A 55 -8.15 -5.36 2.38
N PHE A 56 -8.71 -6.01 3.41
CA PHE A 56 -8.01 -6.26 4.67
C PHE A 56 -6.93 -7.33 4.53
N ALA A 57 -7.17 -8.37 3.73
CA ALA A 57 -6.13 -9.32 3.39
C ALA A 57 -4.99 -8.63 2.62
N ALA A 58 -5.31 -7.76 1.65
CA ALA A 58 -4.34 -7.00 0.90
C ALA A 58 -3.54 -6.04 1.80
N ASP A 59 -4.16 -5.48 2.85
CA ASP A 59 -3.47 -4.62 3.83
C ASP A 59 -2.32 -5.33 4.56
N VAL A 60 -2.36 -6.65 4.64
CA VAL A 60 -1.28 -7.45 5.23
C VAL A 60 -0.32 -7.95 4.15
N VAL A 61 -0.86 -8.54 3.07
CA VAL A 61 -0.06 -9.15 1.99
C VAL A 61 0.89 -8.13 1.35
N ARG A 62 0.50 -6.87 1.19
CA ARG A 62 1.35 -5.82 0.60
C ARG A 62 2.66 -5.61 1.37
N PHE A 63 2.61 -5.63 2.70
CA PHE A 63 3.81 -5.47 3.54
C PHE A 63 4.62 -6.75 3.62
N TYR A 64 3.97 -7.91 3.69
CA TYR A 64 4.65 -9.20 3.59
C TYR A 64 5.43 -9.30 2.28
N ALA A 65 4.82 -8.93 1.15
CA ALA A 65 5.44 -8.98 -0.16
C ALA A 65 6.72 -8.15 -0.24
N VAL A 66 6.68 -6.88 0.20
CA VAL A 66 7.86 -6.01 0.19
C VAL A 66 8.88 -6.43 1.25
N TYR A 67 8.46 -6.94 2.39
CA TYR A 67 9.37 -7.49 3.39
C TYR A 67 10.16 -8.69 2.85
N THR A 68 9.49 -9.64 2.17
CA THR A 68 10.12 -10.89 1.74
C THR A 68 10.85 -10.80 0.41
N GLU A 69 10.40 -9.96 -0.50
CA GLU A 69 10.95 -9.87 -1.86
C GLU A 69 11.67 -8.55 -2.14
N GLY A 70 11.39 -7.51 -1.36
CA GLY A 70 11.75 -6.13 -1.68
C GLY A 70 10.92 -5.60 -2.84
N GLY A 71 11.25 -4.37 -3.28
CA GLY A 71 10.65 -3.75 -4.46
C GLY A 71 9.55 -2.76 -4.15
N ILE A 72 8.60 -2.63 -5.06
CA ILE A 72 7.58 -1.57 -5.04
C ILE A 72 6.20 -2.21 -4.97
N TYR A 73 5.44 -1.85 -3.96
CA TYR A 73 4.02 -2.18 -3.91
C TYR A 73 3.18 -1.07 -4.54
N MET A 74 2.26 -1.47 -5.39
CA MET A 74 1.24 -0.58 -5.95
C MET A 74 -0.12 -1.26 -5.91
N ASP A 75 -1.15 -0.56 -5.45
CA ASP A 75 -2.52 -0.99 -5.64
C ASP A 75 -2.88 -0.97 -7.13
N SER A 76 -3.75 -1.87 -7.56
CA SER A 76 -4.09 -2.05 -8.97
C SER A 76 -4.68 -0.80 -9.64
N ASP A 77 -5.16 0.15 -8.86
CA ASP A 77 -5.75 1.42 -9.29
C ASP A 77 -4.78 2.62 -9.22
N ILE A 78 -3.49 2.36 -9.10
CA ILE A 78 -2.46 3.38 -9.27
C ILE A 78 -2.23 3.64 -10.76
N PHE A 79 -2.43 4.88 -11.18
CA PHE A 79 -2.15 5.36 -12.54
C PHE A 79 -0.79 6.05 -12.58
N ILE A 80 0.17 5.53 -13.34
CA ILE A 80 1.54 6.07 -13.44
C ILE A 80 1.64 7.05 -14.61
N LYS A 81 2.13 8.25 -14.33
CA LYS A 81 2.31 9.34 -15.31
C LYS A 81 3.76 9.50 -15.75
N LYS A 82 4.69 9.32 -14.81
CA LYS A 82 6.13 9.54 -15.01
C LYS A 82 6.92 8.50 -14.24
N ARG A 83 8.17 8.27 -14.61
CA ARG A 83 9.11 7.48 -13.81
C ARG A 83 9.36 8.15 -12.46
N PHE A 84 9.71 7.33 -11.49
CA PHE A 84 9.91 7.73 -10.08
C PHE A 84 11.18 7.11 -9.47
N ASP A 85 12.15 6.77 -10.30
CA ASP A 85 13.40 6.06 -9.89
C ASP A 85 14.13 6.80 -8.76
N SER A 86 14.09 8.15 -8.76
CA SER A 86 14.74 8.98 -7.74
C SER A 86 14.12 8.86 -6.34
N PHE A 87 12.95 8.24 -6.21
CA PHE A 87 12.29 8.00 -4.91
C PHE A 87 12.54 6.59 -4.37
N ILE A 88 13.13 5.70 -5.17
CA ILE A 88 13.44 4.34 -4.74
C ILE A 88 14.59 4.42 -3.73
N PRO A 89 14.38 4.02 -2.47
CA PRO A 89 15.44 4.08 -1.49
C PRO A 89 16.50 3.01 -1.79
N GLU A 90 17.75 3.36 -1.59
CA GLU A 90 18.85 2.39 -1.68
C GLU A 90 18.73 1.35 -0.55
N HIS A 91 18.36 1.83 0.64
CA HIS A 91 18.15 1.02 1.83
C HIS A 91 16.86 1.45 2.55
N GLY A 92 16.24 0.50 3.26
CA GLY A 92 15.11 0.74 4.12
C GLY A 92 13.78 0.80 3.39
N PHE A 93 12.99 1.83 3.66
CA PHE A 93 11.60 1.96 3.23
C PHE A 93 11.27 3.38 2.81
N ALA A 94 10.45 3.54 1.79
CA ALA A 94 9.92 4.85 1.39
C ALA A 94 8.42 4.79 1.08
N THR A 95 7.70 5.83 1.52
CA THR A 95 6.30 6.06 1.20
C THR A 95 6.03 7.56 1.07
N PHE A 96 4.76 7.94 0.92
CA PHE A 96 4.31 9.30 0.69
C PHE A 96 3.25 9.68 1.72
N HIS A 97 3.07 10.97 1.95
CA HIS A 97 1.90 11.45 2.63
C HIS A 97 0.65 11.27 1.77
N GLU A 98 -0.50 11.12 2.41
CA GLU A 98 -1.80 11.08 1.74
C GLU A 98 -2.80 11.95 2.50
N HIS A 99 -3.43 12.87 1.78
CA HIS A 99 -4.53 13.67 2.33
C HIS A 99 -5.87 12.97 2.11
N ILE A 100 -6.56 12.65 3.20
CA ILE A 100 -7.94 12.11 3.16
C ILE A 100 -8.83 13.07 3.95
N GLY A 101 -9.52 13.95 3.24
CA GLY A 101 -10.17 15.12 3.84
C GLY A 101 -9.12 16.00 4.53
N ASP A 102 -9.37 16.40 5.76
CA ASP A 102 -8.44 17.23 6.57
C ASP A 102 -7.37 16.41 7.31
N ARG A 103 -7.31 15.09 7.08
CA ARG A 103 -6.39 14.20 7.80
C ARG A 103 -5.19 13.86 6.93
N LEU A 104 -4.00 14.08 7.49
CA LEU A 104 -2.74 13.63 6.92
C LEU A 104 -2.47 12.19 7.37
N LYS A 105 -2.30 11.31 6.41
CA LYS A 105 -1.99 9.88 6.58
C LYS A 105 -0.75 9.50 5.78
N LEU A 106 -0.36 8.24 5.85
CA LEU A 106 0.67 7.64 5.00
C LEU A 106 0.03 6.82 3.89
N GLN A 107 0.60 6.91 2.70
CA GLN A 107 0.12 6.23 1.50
C GLN A 107 0.42 4.73 1.58
N ALA A 108 -0.62 3.91 1.71
CA ALA A 108 -0.49 2.45 1.72
C ALA A 108 -0.69 1.81 0.35
N ALA A 109 -1.22 2.56 -0.62
CA ALA A 109 -1.44 2.07 -1.98
C ALA A 109 -0.20 2.19 -2.88
N PHE A 110 0.82 2.91 -2.43
CA PHE A 110 2.09 3.07 -3.13
C PHE A 110 3.24 3.25 -2.13
N PHE A 111 4.12 2.30 -2.07
CA PHE A 111 5.33 2.37 -1.26
C PHE A 111 6.42 1.41 -1.79
N MET A 112 7.64 1.55 -1.31
CA MET A 112 8.77 0.77 -1.76
C MET A 112 9.74 0.50 -0.62
N GLY A 113 10.51 -0.57 -0.73
CA GLY A 113 11.50 -0.91 0.27
C GLY A 113 12.44 -2.02 -0.17
N GLU A 114 13.57 -2.09 0.47
CA GLU A 114 14.46 -3.22 0.32
C GLU A 114 13.86 -4.47 0.97
N LYS A 115 14.38 -5.63 0.58
CA LYS A 115 14.05 -6.90 1.24
C LYS A 115 14.46 -6.83 2.72
N GLU A 116 13.63 -7.39 3.59
CA GLU A 116 13.84 -7.47 5.03
C GLU A 116 13.84 -6.10 5.76
N ASN A 117 13.30 -5.04 5.12
CA ASN A 117 13.18 -3.75 5.79
C ASN A 117 12.31 -3.81 7.04
N LEU A 118 12.72 -3.07 8.07
CA LEU A 118 12.09 -3.14 9.40
C LEU A 118 10.67 -2.55 9.41
N PHE A 119 10.38 -1.57 8.56
CA PHE A 119 9.06 -0.94 8.54
C PHE A 119 7.96 -1.92 8.10
N CYS A 120 8.19 -2.64 7.00
CA CYS A 120 7.27 -3.68 6.53
C CYS A 120 7.19 -4.85 7.51
N LYS A 121 8.31 -5.24 8.13
CA LYS A 121 8.36 -6.28 9.15
C LYS A 121 7.43 -5.97 10.32
N GLU A 122 7.56 -4.79 10.91
CA GLU A 122 6.75 -4.37 12.07
C GLU A 122 5.25 -4.33 11.75
N ILE A 123 4.87 -3.89 10.54
CA ILE A 123 3.47 -3.89 10.12
C ILE A 123 2.95 -5.32 9.93
N PHE A 124 3.71 -6.18 9.26
CA PHE A 124 3.33 -7.58 9.08
C PHE A 124 3.19 -8.29 10.43
N GLU A 125 4.15 -8.12 11.35
CA GLU A 125 4.09 -8.70 12.69
C GLU A 125 2.88 -8.19 13.50
N TYR A 126 2.49 -6.93 13.35
CA TYR A 126 1.29 -6.40 13.98
C TYR A 126 0.05 -7.22 13.61
N TYR A 127 -0.13 -7.53 12.32
CA TYR A 127 -1.27 -8.31 11.85
C TYR A 127 -1.13 -9.81 12.13
N ASN A 128 0.07 -10.36 11.99
CA ASN A 128 0.34 -11.79 12.18
C ASN A 128 0.08 -12.29 13.62
N GLN A 129 0.07 -11.38 14.59
CA GLN A 129 -0.24 -11.67 15.99
C GLN A 129 -1.72 -11.45 16.35
N ARG A 130 -2.59 -11.22 15.36
CA ARG A 130 -4.00 -10.84 15.57
C ARG A 130 -4.93 -11.63 14.67
N HIS A 131 -6.18 -11.66 15.10
CA HIS A 131 -7.28 -12.20 14.32
C HIS A 131 -8.00 -11.07 13.58
N PHE A 132 -8.50 -11.37 12.37
CA PHE A 132 -9.45 -10.51 11.67
C PHE A 132 -10.86 -10.69 12.23
N LEU A 133 -11.22 -11.91 12.61
CA LEU A 133 -12.49 -12.23 13.26
C LEU A 133 -12.34 -12.16 14.80
N ASN A 134 -13.05 -11.24 15.42
CA ASN A 134 -13.09 -11.10 16.88
C ASN A 134 -13.91 -12.22 17.53
N THR A 135 -13.69 -12.48 18.81
CA THR A 135 -14.41 -13.52 19.58
C THR A 135 -15.92 -13.26 19.69
N ASP A 136 -16.36 -12.02 19.51
CA ASP A 136 -17.78 -11.62 19.49
C ASP A 136 -18.42 -11.71 18.09
N GLY A 137 -17.70 -12.21 17.10
CA GLY A 137 -18.14 -12.34 15.72
C GLY A 137 -18.04 -11.05 14.87
N THR A 138 -17.56 -9.96 15.44
CA THR A 138 -17.26 -8.74 14.67
C THR A 138 -15.90 -8.83 13.96
N PHE A 139 -15.64 -7.91 13.02
CA PHE A 139 -14.37 -7.87 12.30
C PHE A 139 -13.43 -6.79 12.85
N ASN A 140 -12.15 -7.12 12.93
CA ASN A 140 -11.08 -6.17 13.20
C ASN A 140 -10.80 -5.33 11.94
N MET A 141 -11.45 -4.18 11.85
CA MET A 141 -11.44 -3.30 10.67
C MET A 141 -10.28 -2.29 10.67
N VAL A 142 -9.18 -2.60 11.37
CA VAL A 142 -8.00 -1.72 11.40
C VAL A 142 -7.28 -1.80 10.06
N ILE A 143 -7.15 -0.65 9.39
CA ILE A 143 -6.51 -0.52 8.08
C ILE A 143 -5.03 -0.19 8.19
N SER A 144 -4.24 -0.62 7.24
CA SER A 144 -2.78 -0.45 7.24
C SER A 144 -2.29 1.01 7.36
N PRO A 145 -2.92 2.06 6.80
CA PRO A 145 -2.49 3.44 7.01
C PRO A 145 -2.47 3.89 8.49
N VAL A 146 -3.31 3.28 9.33
CA VAL A 146 -3.32 3.57 10.79
C VAL A 146 -2.09 2.98 11.43
N ILE A 147 -1.78 1.72 11.12
CA ILE A 147 -0.61 1.02 11.66
C ILE A 147 0.69 1.66 11.18
N MET A 148 0.76 2.01 9.89
CA MET A 148 1.90 2.76 9.34
C MET A 148 2.18 4.03 10.13
N LEU A 149 1.12 4.80 10.43
CA LEU A 149 1.25 6.06 11.15
C LEU A 149 1.74 5.85 12.59
N ASP A 150 1.24 4.82 13.27
CA ASP A 150 1.65 4.49 14.64
C ASP A 150 3.12 4.03 14.71
N ILE A 151 3.57 3.25 13.73
CA ILE A 151 4.98 2.84 13.60
C ILE A 151 5.86 4.06 13.26
N ALA A 152 5.45 4.88 12.29
CA ALA A 152 6.20 6.06 11.89
C ALA A 152 6.39 7.05 13.06
N ARG A 153 5.36 7.23 13.90
CA ARG A 153 5.46 8.08 15.13
C ARG A 153 6.55 7.61 16.08
N LYS A 154 6.70 6.29 16.25
CA LYS A 154 7.77 5.73 17.09
C LYS A 154 9.16 5.99 16.49
N LYS A 155 9.24 6.22 15.18
CA LYS A 155 10.46 6.49 14.41
C LYS A 155 10.76 7.99 14.22
N GLY A 156 9.97 8.88 14.85
CA GLY A 156 10.20 10.34 14.80
C GLY A 156 9.35 11.09 13.80
N TYR A 157 8.29 10.47 13.26
CA TYR A 157 7.37 11.13 12.32
C TYR A 157 6.68 12.36 12.93
N LEU A 158 6.64 13.43 12.15
CA LEU A 158 5.91 14.65 12.44
C LEU A 158 4.70 14.77 11.49
N PRO A 159 3.51 15.23 11.98
CA PRO A 159 2.31 15.38 11.15
C PRO A 159 2.39 16.64 10.25
N LYS A 160 3.37 16.67 9.36
CA LYS A 160 3.61 17.75 8.39
C LYS A 160 3.84 17.14 7.02
N ASP A 161 3.22 17.67 5.98
CA ASP A 161 3.37 17.21 4.59
C ASP A 161 4.66 17.74 3.96
N ILE A 162 5.80 17.28 4.49
CA ILE A 162 7.15 17.58 4.04
C ILE A 162 7.94 16.27 3.92
N GLU A 163 9.06 16.32 3.22
CA GLU A 163 10.00 15.19 3.22
C GLU A 163 10.56 14.98 4.63
N GLN A 164 10.56 13.74 5.09
CA GLN A 164 11.04 13.34 6.42
C GLN A 164 11.90 12.09 6.31
N HIS A 165 13.04 12.12 6.99
CA HIS A 165 13.94 10.99 7.16
C HIS A 165 13.83 10.53 8.62
N LEU A 166 13.24 9.36 8.80
CA LEU A 166 13.03 8.76 10.12
C LEU A 166 14.14 7.74 10.41
N THR A 167 14.11 7.16 11.61
CA THR A 167 15.01 6.05 11.94
C THR A 167 14.80 4.84 11.00
N ASP A 168 15.74 3.91 10.99
CA ASP A 168 15.72 2.68 10.17
C ASP A 168 15.61 2.94 8.66
N ASN A 169 16.25 4.01 8.18
CA ASN A 169 16.25 4.42 6.77
C ASN A 169 14.83 4.53 6.19
N THR A 170 13.89 5.02 6.99
CA THR A 170 12.51 5.25 6.56
C THR A 170 12.36 6.67 6.02
N ILE A 171 11.93 6.82 4.76
CA ILE A 171 11.71 8.11 4.11
C ILE A 171 10.22 8.30 3.85
N ILE A 172 9.68 9.46 4.20
CA ILE A 172 8.31 9.85 3.89
C ILE A 172 8.35 11.10 3.03
N TYR A 173 7.88 10.98 1.80
CA TYR A 173 7.84 12.08 0.84
C TYR A 173 6.53 12.85 0.90
N PRO A 174 6.51 14.12 0.43
CA PRO A 174 5.28 14.90 0.32
C PRO A 174 4.19 14.23 -0.53
N GLY A 175 2.94 14.39 -0.11
CA GLY A 175 1.79 13.75 -0.73
C GLY A 175 1.47 14.19 -2.15
N TYR A 176 1.96 15.37 -2.57
CA TYR A 176 1.72 15.86 -3.93
C TYR A 176 2.43 15.05 -5.03
N TYR A 177 3.31 14.11 -4.70
CA TYR A 177 3.95 13.21 -5.66
C TYR A 177 3.06 12.04 -6.06
N VAL A 178 2.21 11.54 -5.14
CA VAL A 178 1.22 10.48 -5.38
C VAL A 178 -0.16 11.03 -5.00
N THR A 179 -0.85 11.62 -5.94
CA THR A 179 -2.07 12.40 -5.66
C THR A 179 -3.30 11.50 -5.67
N PRO A 180 -4.16 11.52 -4.64
CA PRO A 180 -5.45 10.86 -4.70
C PRO A 180 -6.34 11.54 -5.73
N CYS A 181 -7.00 10.75 -6.59
CA CYS A 181 -7.95 11.26 -7.57
C CYS A 181 -9.30 11.56 -6.89
N SER A 182 -9.49 12.78 -6.44
CA SER A 182 -10.73 13.24 -5.84
C SER A 182 -11.20 14.53 -6.53
N LYS A 183 -12.51 14.75 -6.55
CA LYS A 183 -13.14 15.88 -7.29
C LYS A 183 -12.62 17.28 -6.89
N ASN A 184 -12.02 17.40 -5.71
CA ASN A 184 -11.60 18.70 -5.14
C ASN A 184 -10.08 18.82 -5.00
N ILE A 185 -9.28 17.90 -5.55
CA ILE A 185 -7.83 17.95 -5.46
C ILE A 185 -7.23 18.37 -6.79
N VAL A 186 -6.48 19.45 -6.77
CA VAL A 186 -5.67 19.88 -7.92
C VAL A 186 -4.45 18.97 -8.01
N ILE A 187 -4.33 18.27 -9.14
CA ILE A 187 -3.19 17.37 -9.37
C ILE A 187 -1.93 18.22 -9.56
N SER A 188 -0.94 17.99 -8.71
CA SER A 188 0.34 18.66 -8.79
C SER A 188 1.06 18.35 -10.12
N PRO A 189 1.69 19.34 -10.80
CA PRO A 189 2.58 19.07 -11.94
C PRO A 189 3.76 18.17 -11.59
N LYS A 190 4.14 18.10 -10.32
CA LYS A 190 5.18 17.21 -9.79
C LYS A 190 4.70 15.78 -9.59
N ALA A 191 3.40 15.52 -9.60
CA ALA A 191 2.85 14.18 -9.41
C ALA A 191 3.33 13.22 -10.50
N PHE A 192 3.90 12.09 -10.09
CA PHE A 192 4.27 11.00 -10.99
C PHE A 192 3.22 9.89 -11.01
N ALA A 193 2.34 9.84 -10.01
CA ALA A 193 1.27 8.86 -9.92
C ALA A 193 -0.03 9.48 -9.40
N GLU A 194 -1.14 8.84 -9.73
CA GLU A 194 -2.47 9.13 -9.20
C GLU A 194 -3.08 7.88 -8.62
N HIS A 195 -3.58 7.96 -7.40
CA HIS A 195 -4.38 6.91 -6.77
C HIS A 195 -5.86 7.13 -7.16
N ARG A 196 -6.39 6.29 -8.05
CA ARG A 196 -7.71 6.46 -8.68
C ARG A 196 -8.87 6.16 -7.74
N LEU A 197 -8.61 5.51 -6.61
CA LEU A 197 -9.59 5.20 -5.57
C LEU A 197 -10.80 4.38 -6.07
N TYR A 198 -10.59 3.49 -7.05
CA TYR A 198 -11.64 2.58 -7.54
C TYR A 198 -11.95 1.46 -6.54
N GLY A 199 -11.18 1.37 -5.47
CA GLY A 199 -11.07 0.28 -4.54
C GLY A 199 -12.37 -0.21 -3.91
N SER A 200 -12.34 -1.50 -3.66
CA SER A 200 -13.37 -2.34 -3.05
C SER A 200 -13.82 -1.91 -1.65
N CYS A 201 -13.12 -1.00 -0.98
CA CYS A 201 -13.46 -0.50 0.36
C CYS A 201 -14.72 0.38 0.41
N ARG A 202 -15.26 0.81 -0.74
CA ARG A 202 -16.42 1.73 -0.80
C ARG A 202 -17.76 1.05 -1.03
N LYS A 203 -17.79 -0.25 -1.31
CA LYS A 203 -19.04 -1.03 -1.27
C LYS A 203 -19.20 -1.58 0.16
N ARG A 204 -19.70 -0.73 1.02
CA ARG A 204 -20.23 -1.09 2.34
C ARG A 204 -21.68 -1.51 2.18
#